data_a5b6e620aea3faec5e44d3c56b6f555e
#
_entry.id   a5b6e620aea3faec5e44d3c56b6f555e
#
_cell.length_a   1.000
_cell.length_b   1.000
_cell.length_c   1.000
_cell.angle_alpha   90.00
_cell.angle_beta   90.00
_cell.angle_gamma   90.00
#
_symmetry.space_group_name_H-M   'P 1'
#
loop_
_entity.id
_entity.type
_entity.pdbx_description
1 polymer ?
#
loop_
_entity_poly.entity_id
_entity_poly.type
_entity_poly.pdbx_seq_one_letter_code
_entity_poly.pdbx_strand_id
1 'polypeptide(L)'
;KLARVREAIKQHSDYSTLLHEFGHYNYYYHNPAHPFDSRDITDVSEIMSQGLELICYDYYDTYYPECGDALASFVIFDMMASVADGFTINEAEYRSYTTPDLDIKKLDQIWENVSDEYNNFISDDTSWTYIDHVFEEPFYYIGYATSALASFELFLESRVDFHSGVAKYMTLTTVPAGTKYQEALTIAGLNNIFEPGTIAKISEDLSKEFDLKK
;
A
#
# COMPACT_ATOMS: atom_id res chain seq x y z
N LYS A 1 9.82 11.30 -26.23
CA LYS A 1 9.94 11.05 -24.78
C LYS A 1 8.63 10.50 -24.18
N LEU A 2 7.50 11.20 -24.29
CA LEU A 2 6.21 10.76 -23.70
C LEU A 2 5.74 9.36 -24.16
N ALA A 3 5.94 8.98 -25.41
CA ALA A 3 5.56 7.65 -25.91
C ALA A 3 6.42 6.53 -25.27
N ARG A 4 7.71 6.78 -25.03
CA ARG A 4 8.60 5.83 -24.36
C ARG A 4 8.26 5.68 -22.88
N VAL A 5 7.92 6.78 -22.20
CA VAL A 5 7.47 6.74 -20.81
C VAL A 5 6.16 5.97 -20.69
N ARG A 6 5.19 6.15 -21.58
CA ARG A 6 3.95 5.37 -21.61
C ARG A 6 4.18 3.87 -21.83
N GLU A 7 5.10 3.52 -22.74
CA GLU A 7 5.44 2.12 -22.98
C GLU A 7 6.19 1.51 -21.80
N ALA A 8 7.08 2.29 -21.17
CA ALA A 8 7.77 1.89 -19.96
C ALA A 8 6.80 1.68 -18.78
N ILE A 9 5.86 2.59 -18.56
CA ILE A 9 4.81 2.43 -17.53
C ILE A 9 4.00 1.14 -17.78
N LYS A 10 3.68 0.83 -19.03
CA LYS A 10 2.97 -0.41 -19.37
C LYS A 10 3.79 -1.67 -19.11
N GLN A 11 5.10 -1.62 -19.36
CA GLN A 11 6.04 -2.72 -19.03
C GLN A 11 6.36 -2.78 -17.55
N HIS A 12 6.26 -1.66 -16.85
CA HIS A 12 6.47 -1.54 -15.43
C HIS A 12 5.44 -2.35 -14.62
N SER A 13 4.17 -2.37 -15.04
CA SER A 13 3.15 -3.16 -14.33
C SER A 13 3.58 -4.62 -14.16
N ASP A 14 4.24 -5.20 -15.15
CA ASP A 14 4.71 -6.58 -15.10
C ASP A 14 5.84 -6.77 -14.05
N TYR A 15 6.77 -5.80 -13.93
CA TYR A 15 7.89 -5.90 -12.98
C TYR A 15 7.46 -5.60 -11.54
N SER A 16 6.68 -4.57 -11.33
CA SER A 16 6.12 -4.24 -10.01
C SER A 16 5.22 -5.37 -9.51
N THR A 17 4.34 -5.88 -10.37
CA THR A 17 3.53 -7.06 -10.05
C THR A 17 4.39 -8.27 -9.69
N LEU A 18 5.48 -8.52 -10.42
CA LEU A 18 6.40 -9.62 -10.10
C LEU A 18 7.04 -9.44 -8.72
N LEU A 19 7.47 -8.23 -8.37
CA LEU A 19 8.02 -7.93 -7.04
C LEU A 19 6.96 -8.10 -5.96
N HIS A 20 5.75 -7.63 -6.23
CA HIS A 20 4.59 -7.77 -5.35
C HIS A 20 4.33 -9.25 -5.02
N GLU A 21 4.10 -10.06 -6.03
CA GLU A 21 3.82 -11.49 -5.86
C GLU A 21 5.01 -12.25 -5.24
N PHE A 22 6.24 -11.82 -5.54
CA PHE A 22 7.42 -12.41 -4.92
C PHE A 22 7.53 -12.04 -3.43
N GLY A 23 7.02 -10.86 -3.03
CA GLY A 23 6.88 -10.49 -1.63
C GLY A 23 5.95 -11.46 -0.87
N HIS A 24 4.78 -11.75 -1.42
CA HIS A 24 3.88 -12.78 -0.87
C HIS A 24 4.54 -14.15 -0.82
N TYR A 25 5.24 -14.54 -1.91
CA TYR A 25 5.99 -15.80 -1.93
C TYR A 25 7.00 -15.88 -0.78
N ASN A 26 7.77 -14.82 -0.51
CA ASN A 26 8.73 -14.79 0.59
C ASN A 26 8.06 -15.06 1.94
N TYR A 27 6.93 -14.40 2.19
CA TYR A 27 6.18 -14.60 3.42
C TYR A 27 5.68 -16.03 3.56
N TYR A 28 5.03 -16.59 2.54
CA TYR A 28 4.53 -17.96 2.57
C TYR A 28 5.63 -19.02 2.60
N TYR A 29 6.78 -18.75 2.00
CA TYR A 29 7.94 -19.64 2.05
C TYR A 29 8.48 -19.80 3.48
N HIS A 30 8.52 -18.71 4.24
CA HIS A 30 8.96 -18.73 5.64
C HIS A 30 7.85 -19.13 6.62
N ASN A 31 6.60 -19.00 6.22
CA ASN A 31 5.43 -19.36 7.01
C ASN A 31 4.59 -20.39 6.25
N PRO A 32 5.03 -21.66 6.15
CA PRO A 32 4.27 -22.69 5.45
C PRO A 32 3.00 -23.01 6.24
N ALA A 33 2.02 -22.13 6.14
CA ALA A 33 0.69 -22.35 6.66
C ALA A 33 -0.01 -23.46 5.86
N HIS A 34 -0.91 -24.18 6.52
CA HIS A 34 -1.79 -25.10 5.79
C HIS A 34 -2.60 -24.28 4.77
N PRO A 35 -2.80 -24.74 3.51
CA PRO A 35 -3.51 -23.98 2.47
C PRO A 35 -4.92 -23.51 2.85
N PHE A 36 -5.50 -24.08 3.90
CA PHE A 36 -6.81 -23.72 4.45
C PHE A 36 -6.72 -22.98 5.78
N ASP A 37 -5.54 -22.50 6.16
CA ASP A 37 -5.38 -21.73 7.39
C ASP A 37 -5.68 -20.26 7.10
N SER A 38 -6.91 -19.85 7.36
CA SER A 38 -7.41 -18.48 7.16
C SER A 38 -6.93 -17.47 8.21
N ARG A 39 -5.86 -17.80 8.96
CA ARG A 39 -5.27 -16.86 9.94
C ARG A 39 -4.34 -15.84 9.32
N ASP A 40 -4.26 -15.80 8.00
CA ASP A 40 -3.50 -14.80 7.33
C ASP A 40 -4.14 -13.42 7.52
N ILE A 41 -3.36 -12.48 7.99
CA ILE A 41 -3.80 -11.09 8.16
C ILE A 41 -3.30 -10.34 6.94
N THR A 42 -4.23 -9.95 6.10
CA THR A 42 -3.98 -9.25 4.83
C THR A 42 -3.05 -8.05 5.01
N ASP A 43 -3.30 -7.22 6.03
CA ASP A 43 -2.47 -6.05 6.32
C ASP A 43 -0.99 -6.39 6.50
N VAL A 44 -0.68 -7.56 7.06
CA VAL A 44 0.71 -8.01 7.26
C VAL A 44 1.27 -8.58 5.98
N SER A 45 0.48 -9.38 5.26
CA SER A 45 0.96 -9.98 4.00
C SER A 45 1.21 -8.92 2.92
N GLU A 46 0.41 -7.85 2.89
CA GLU A 46 0.61 -6.74 1.95
C GLU A 46 1.85 -5.87 2.29
N ILE A 47 2.33 -5.85 3.54
CA ILE A 47 3.63 -5.21 3.81
C ILE A 47 4.77 -5.96 3.09
N MET A 48 4.64 -7.28 2.90
CA MET A 48 5.67 -8.07 2.21
C MET A 48 5.71 -7.75 0.72
N SER A 49 4.55 -7.62 0.09
CA SER A 49 4.44 -7.30 -1.33
C SER A 49 4.87 -5.87 -1.62
N GLN A 50 4.20 -4.89 -1.00
CA GLN A 50 4.46 -3.47 -1.18
C GLN A 50 5.85 -3.05 -0.67
N GLY A 51 6.29 -3.62 0.44
CA GLY A 51 7.62 -3.36 1.01
C GLY A 51 8.74 -3.80 0.08
N LEU A 52 8.61 -4.93 -0.61
CA LEU A 52 9.61 -5.39 -1.58
C LEU A 52 9.66 -4.48 -2.81
N GLU A 53 8.51 -4.04 -3.31
CA GLU A 53 8.44 -3.08 -4.41
C GLU A 53 9.24 -1.81 -4.10
N LEU A 54 9.06 -1.27 -2.88
CA LEU A 54 9.71 -0.04 -2.44
C LEU A 54 11.19 -0.21 -2.11
N ILE A 55 11.60 -1.31 -1.47
CA ILE A 55 13.02 -1.59 -1.19
C ILE A 55 13.82 -1.76 -2.49
N CYS A 56 13.17 -2.26 -3.54
CA CYS A 56 13.78 -2.41 -4.87
C CYS A 56 13.85 -1.10 -5.68
N TYR A 57 13.51 0.04 -5.10
CA TYR A 57 13.47 1.36 -5.76
C TYR A 57 14.71 1.67 -6.60
N ASP A 58 15.92 1.49 -6.03
CA ASP A 58 17.18 1.82 -6.71
C ASP A 58 17.53 0.84 -7.85
N TYR A 59 16.82 -0.30 -7.95
CA TYR A 59 17.08 -1.29 -9.00
C TYR A 59 16.30 -1.01 -10.29
N TYR A 60 15.35 -0.08 -10.28
CA TYR A 60 14.61 0.28 -11.48
C TYR A 60 15.52 0.76 -12.61
N ASP A 61 16.56 1.53 -12.31
CA ASP A 61 17.56 1.97 -13.29
C ASP A 61 18.38 0.82 -13.90
N THR A 62 18.54 -0.26 -13.16
CA THR A 62 19.24 -1.46 -13.67
C THR A 62 18.39 -2.18 -14.72
N TYR A 63 17.09 -2.27 -14.50
CA TYR A 63 16.17 -2.96 -15.41
C TYR A 63 15.65 -2.07 -16.51
N TYR A 64 15.54 -0.76 -16.26
CA TYR A 64 15.02 0.23 -17.18
C TYR A 64 15.97 1.45 -17.33
N PRO A 65 17.16 1.27 -17.90
CA PRO A 65 18.20 2.32 -17.90
C PRO A 65 17.77 3.65 -18.55
N GLU A 66 16.74 3.63 -19.42
CA GLU A 66 16.25 4.84 -20.10
C GLU A 66 15.20 5.62 -19.31
N CYS A 67 14.58 5.04 -18.27
CA CYS A 67 13.43 5.60 -17.59
C CYS A 67 13.23 5.11 -16.14
N GLY A 68 14.20 4.42 -15.55
CA GLY A 68 14.10 3.84 -14.22
C GLY A 68 13.71 4.85 -13.13
N ASP A 69 14.34 6.02 -13.09
CA ASP A 69 13.99 7.11 -12.17
C ASP A 69 12.50 7.51 -12.26
N ALA A 70 11.97 7.57 -13.49
CA ALA A 70 10.57 7.95 -13.70
C ALA A 70 9.61 6.84 -13.24
N LEU A 71 9.99 5.60 -13.45
CA LEU A 71 9.21 4.43 -13.02
C LEU A 71 9.24 4.29 -11.51
N ALA A 72 10.41 4.41 -10.88
CA ALA A 72 10.56 4.40 -9.45
C ALA A 72 9.72 5.50 -8.77
N SER A 73 9.75 6.72 -9.34
CA SER A 73 8.90 7.82 -8.88
C SER A 73 7.40 7.52 -9.04
N PHE A 74 7.03 6.80 -10.10
CA PHE A 74 5.65 6.39 -10.33
C PHE A 74 5.19 5.36 -9.27
N VAL A 75 6.04 4.39 -8.88
CA VAL A 75 5.72 3.43 -7.80
C VAL A 75 5.44 4.14 -6.48
N ILE A 76 6.27 5.12 -6.13
CA ILE A 76 6.04 5.93 -4.92
C ILE A 76 4.71 6.67 -4.99
N PHE A 77 4.42 7.30 -6.14
CA PHE A 77 3.16 8.01 -6.33
C PHE A 77 1.95 7.08 -6.25
N ASP A 78 2.02 5.93 -6.90
CA ASP A 78 0.97 4.91 -6.90
C ASP A 78 0.71 4.38 -5.48
N MET A 79 1.78 4.11 -4.74
CA MET A 79 1.69 3.71 -3.34
C MET A 79 1.08 4.80 -2.43
N MET A 80 1.40 6.08 -2.69
CA MET A 80 0.76 7.21 -1.99
C MET A 80 -0.72 7.31 -2.33
N ALA A 81 -1.10 7.07 -3.59
CA ALA A 81 -2.48 7.02 -4.02
C ALA A 81 -3.22 5.88 -3.31
N SER A 82 -2.62 4.70 -3.18
CA SER A 82 -3.19 3.56 -2.45
C SER A 82 -3.49 3.89 -0.99
N VAL A 83 -2.66 4.71 -0.34
CA VAL A 83 -2.95 5.20 1.03
C VAL A 83 -4.20 6.08 1.03
N ALA A 84 -4.30 7.03 0.10
CA ALA A 84 -5.44 7.93 0.01
C ALA A 84 -6.72 7.17 -0.32
N ASP A 85 -6.67 6.26 -1.29
CA ASP A 85 -7.79 5.42 -1.71
C ASP A 85 -8.27 4.52 -0.57
N GLY A 86 -7.35 3.85 0.13
CA GLY A 86 -7.70 2.95 1.23
C GLY A 86 -8.46 3.66 2.35
N PHE A 87 -8.04 4.86 2.76
CA PHE A 87 -8.76 5.64 3.76
C PHE A 87 -10.10 6.14 3.25
N THR A 88 -10.18 6.61 2.01
CA THR A 88 -11.42 7.10 1.41
C THR A 88 -12.45 5.98 1.29
N ILE A 89 -12.05 4.84 0.74
CA ILE A 89 -12.93 3.68 0.57
C ILE A 89 -13.41 3.16 1.92
N ASN A 90 -12.50 3.00 2.89
CA ASN A 90 -12.86 2.55 4.23
C ASN A 90 -13.90 3.46 4.91
N GLU A 91 -13.75 4.78 4.79
CA GLU A 91 -14.73 5.73 5.36
C GLU A 91 -16.08 5.64 4.65
N ALA A 92 -16.07 5.51 3.32
CA ALA A 92 -17.30 5.34 2.54
C ALA A 92 -18.02 4.04 2.88
N GLU A 93 -17.29 2.93 3.02
CA GLU A 93 -17.84 1.66 3.48
C GLU A 93 -18.41 1.79 4.89
N TYR A 94 -17.65 2.37 5.83
CA TYR A 94 -18.11 2.55 7.21
C TYR A 94 -19.42 3.34 7.28
N ARG A 95 -19.51 4.48 6.57
CA ARG A 95 -20.75 5.28 6.51
C ARG A 95 -21.88 4.52 5.85
N SER A 96 -21.59 3.75 4.80
CA SER A 96 -22.58 2.93 4.12
C SER A 96 -23.16 1.86 5.04
N TYR A 97 -22.32 1.11 5.74
CA TYR A 97 -22.77 0.05 6.65
C TYR A 97 -23.45 0.55 7.94
N THR A 98 -23.18 1.79 8.35
CA THR A 98 -23.76 2.38 9.56
C THR A 98 -24.97 3.25 9.30
N THR A 99 -25.32 3.52 8.04
CA THR A 99 -26.48 4.36 7.68
C THR A 99 -27.78 3.57 7.73
N PRO A 100 -28.75 3.97 8.57
CA PRO A 100 -30.07 3.34 8.61
C PRO A 100 -30.84 3.54 7.29
N ASP A 101 -31.63 2.54 6.93
CA ASP A 101 -32.50 2.57 5.75
C ASP A 101 -31.76 3.02 4.48
N LEU A 102 -30.57 2.44 4.26
CA LEU A 102 -29.72 2.71 3.11
C LEU A 102 -30.44 2.35 1.82
N ASP A 103 -30.51 3.29 0.89
CA ASP A 103 -30.95 3.09 -0.49
C ASP A 103 -29.85 3.53 -1.45
N ILE A 104 -30.02 3.26 -2.75
CA ILE A 104 -28.99 3.56 -3.74
C ILE A 104 -28.66 5.05 -3.81
N LYS A 105 -29.61 5.95 -3.59
CA LYS A 105 -29.36 7.40 -3.62
C LYS A 105 -28.52 7.86 -2.43
N LYS A 106 -28.82 7.30 -1.25
CA LYS A 106 -28.01 7.58 -0.05
C LYS A 106 -26.61 7.00 -0.20
N LEU A 107 -26.51 5.84 -0.80
CA LEU A 107 -25.22 5.19 -1.06
C LEU A 107 -24.37 6.06 -1.99
N ASP A 108 -24.88 6.45 -3.15
CA ASP A 108 -24.18 7.34 -4.07
C ASP A 108 -23.76 8.65 -3.38
N GLN A 109 -24.65 9.25 -2.59
CA GLN A 109 -24.36 10.49 -1.86
C GLN A 109 -23.25 10.32 -0.81
N ILE A 110 -23.18 9.16 -0.14
CA ILE A 110 -22.11 8.85 0.83
C ILE A 110 -20.77 8.83 0.10
N TRP A 111 -20.67 8.10 -1.00
CA TRP A 111 -19.44 7.99 -1.76
C TRP A 111 -19.00 9.33 -2.34
N GLU A 112 -19.91 10.12 -2.91
CA GLU A 112 -19.64 11.48 -3.39
C GLU A 112 -19.11 12.37 -2.24
N ASN A 113 -19.81 12.42 -1.12
CA ASN A 113 -19.43 13.27 0.02
C ASN A 113 -18.07 12.88 0.59
N VAL A 114 -17.77 11.58 0.71
CA VAL A 114 -16.49 11.12 1.23
C VAL A 114 -15.37 11.43 0.26
N SER A 115 -15.58 11.23 -1.04
CA SER A 115 -14.59 11.61 -2.07
C SER A 115 -14.24 13.10 -2.00
N ASP A 116 -15.25 13.95 -1.84
CA ASP A 116 -15.07 15.41 -1.69
C ASP A 116 -14.32 15.76 -0.39
N GLU A 117 -14.70 15.15 0.75
CA GLU A 117 -14.08 15.41 2.04
C GLU A 117 -12.60 15.03 2.06
N TYR A 118 -12.24 13.92 1.43
CA TYR A 118 -10.85 13.44 1.34
C TYR A 118 -10.08 14.09 0.19
N ASN A 119 -10.75 14.92 -0.64
CA ASN A 119 -10.20 15.47 -1.87
C ASN A 119 -9.56 14.37 -2.74
N ASN A 120 -10.15 13.20 -2.69
CA ASN A 120 -9.70 12.02 -3.38
C ASN A 120 -10.79 11.60 -4.36
N PHE A 121 -10.59 11.97 -5.61
CA PHE A 121 -11.48 11.58 -6.70
C PHE A 121 -11.22 10.12 -7.05
N ILE A 122 -11.85 9.22 -6.30
CA ILE A 122 -12.05 7.85 -6.77
C ILE A 122 -12.95 8.00 -7.98
N SER A 123 -12.33 8.42 -9.05
CA SER A 123 -12.79 8.79 -10.39
C SER A 123 -14.28 8.68 -10.66
N ASP A 124 -14.86 9.67 -11.30
CA ASP A 124 -16.17 9.67 -11.96
C ASP A 124 -17.31 8.90 -11.29
N ASP A 125 -18.38 9.55 -11.11
CA ASP A 125 -19.74 9.29 -10.59
C ASP A 125 -20.21 7.84 -10.31
N THR A 126 -19.48 6.82 -10.73
CA THR A 126 -19.87 5.41 -10.55
C THR A 126 -18.70 4.48 -10.24
N SER A 127 -17.51 5.02 -10.01
CA SER A 127 -16.28 4.22 -9.95
C SER A 127 -16.22 3.27 -8.77
N TRP A 128 -16.84 3.58 -7.64
CA TRP A 128 -16.91 2.65 -6.50
C TRP A 128 -17.56 1.31 -6.87
N THR A 129 -18.46 1.30 -7.87
CA THR A 129 -19.13 0.07 -8.35
C THR A 129 -18.19 -0.87 -9.10
N TYR A 130 -17.00 -0.41 -9.49
CA TYR A 130 -15.97 -1.21 -10.14
C TYR A 130 -14.88 -1.70 -9.17
N ILE A 131 -15.02 -1.39 -7.89
CA ILE A 131 -14.09 -1.87 -6.85
C ILE A 131 -14.62 -3.21 -6.34
N ASP A 132 -14.11 -4.30 -6.88
CA ASP A 132 -14.59 -5.65 -6.58
C ASP A 132 -14.56 -5.94 -5.07
N HIS A 133 -13.51 -5.52 -4.36
CA HIS A 133 -13.33 -5.74 -2.92
C HIS A 133 -14.44 -5.14 -2.06
N VAL A 134 -15.06 -4.02 -2.47
CA VAL A 134 -16.20 -3.43 -1.73
C VAL A 134 -17.37 -4.42 -1.63
N PHE A 135 -17.51 -5.31 -2.60
CA PHE A 135 -18.58 -6.29 -2.66
C PHE A 135 -18.17 -7.68 -2.15
N GLU A 136 -16.92 -8.07 -2.41
CA GLU A 136 -16.41 -9.40 -2.11
C GLU A 136 -15.87 -9.49 -0.69
N GLU A 137 -15.13 -8.47 -0.24
CA GLU A 137 -14.48 -8.44 1.07
C GLU A 137 -14.56 -7.04 1.70
N PRO A 138 -15.70 -6.69 2.34
CA PRO A 138 -15.88 -5.39 2.98
C PRO A 138 -14.75 -5.04 3.96
N PHE A 139 -14.29 -3.80 3.93
CA PHE A 139 -13.18 -3.28 4.72
C PHE A 139 -11.80 -3.87 4.38
N TYR A 140 -11.65 -4.51 3.23
CA TYR A 140 -10.36 -5.02 2.78
C TYR A 140 -9.39 -3.89 2.39
N TYR A 141 -9.91 -2.85 1.73
CA TYR A 141 -9.09 -1.79 1.13
C TYR A 141 -8.23 -1.01 2.12
N ILE A 142 -8.66 -0.90 3.38
CA ILE A 142 -7.84 -0.27 4.43
C ILE A 142 -6.52 -1.00 4.65
N GLY A 143 -6.47 -2.30 4.38
CA GLY A 143 -5.26 -3.09 4.43
C GLY A 143 -4.17 -2.56 3.50
N TYR A 144 -4.51 -2.14 2.28
CA TYR A 144 -3.56 -1.52 1.36
C TYR A 144 -2.99 -0.21 1.88
N ALA A 145 -3.80 0.62 2.56
CA ALA A 145 -3.32 1.87 3.15
C ALA A 145 -2.40 1.64 4.34
N THR A 146 -2.79 0.73 5.25
CA THR A 146 -2.00 0.44 6.45
C THR A 146 -0.68 -0.23 6.10
N SER A 147 -0.69 -1.17 5.17
CA SER A 147 0.53 -1.84 4.69
C SER A 147 1.44 -0.89 3.90
N ALA A 148 0.89 -0.01 3.06
CA ALA A 148 1.68 0.99 2.35
C ALA A 148 2.42 1.93 3.31
N LEU A 149 1.77 2.37 4.39
CA LEU A 149 2.41 3.20 5.41
C LEU A 149 3.59 2.49 6.09
N ALA A 150 3.45 1.20 6.44
CA ALA A 150 4.55 0.41 6.97
C ALA A 150 5.66 0.19 5.93
N SER A 151 5.27 -0.01 4.67
CA SER A 151 6.21 -0.17 3.56
C SER A 151 7.01 1.11 3.28
N PHE A 152 6.42 2.29 3.47
CA PHE A 152 7.16 3.55 3.43
C PHE A 152 8.20 3.67 4.55
N GLU A 153 7.93 3.16 5.75
CA GLU A 153 8.95 3.12 6.79
C GLU A 153 10.13 2.21 6.43
N LEU A 154 9.85 1.03 5.85
CA LEU A 154 10.90 0.14 5.33
C LEU A 154 11.72 0.84 4.23
N PHE A 155 11.05 1.53 3.32
CA PHE A 155 11.69 2.31 2.26
C PHE A 155 12.61 3.38 2.83
N LEU A 156 12.10 4.23 3.72
CA LEU A 156 12.86 5.32 4.34
C LEU A 156 14.07 4.79 5.14
N GLU A 157 13.90 3.68 5.85
CA GLU A 157 15.01 2.99 6.51
C GLU A 157 16.06 2.52 5.50
N SER A 158 15.62 1.91 4.38
CA SER A 158 16.52 1.42 3.34
C SER A 158 17.28 2.55 2.62
N ARG A 159 16.72 3.77 2.58
CA ARG A 159 17.40 4.96 2.04
C ARG A 159 18.55 5.43 2.94
N VAL A 160 18.41 5.25 4.25
CA VAL A 160 19.46 5.58 5.23
C VAL A 160 20.48 4.46 5.34
N ASP A 161 20.02 3.22 5.50
CA ASP A 161 20.82 2.00 5.54
C ASP A 161 20.06 0.85 4.87
N PHE A 162 20.46 0.51 3.66
CA PHE A 162 19.84 -0.55 2.87
C PHE A 162 19.82 -1.90 3.61
N HIS A 163 20.91 -2.24 4.30
CA HIS A 163 20.98 -3.50 5.05
C HIS A 163 20.02 -3.52 6.24
N SER A 164 19.84 -2.38 6.91
CA SER A 164 18.87 -2.25 8.00
C SER A 164 17.43 -2.40 7.48
N GLY A 165 17.08 -1.73 6.39
CA GLY A 165 15.76 -1.87 5.76
C GLY A 165 15.46 -3.31 5.34
N VAL A 166 16.41 -3.97 4.67
CA VAL A 166 16.27 -5.38 4.29
C VAL A 166 16.16 -6.29 5.51
N ALA A 167 16.92 -6.05 6.59
CA ALA A 167 16.85 -6.84 7.81
C ALA A 167 15.48 -6.76 8.48
N LYS A 168 14.89 -5.56 8.55
CA LYS A 168 13.52 -5.36 9.05
C LYS A 168 12.48 -6.09 8.17
N TYR A 169 12.60 -5.95 6.85
CA TYR A 169 11.77 -6.68 5.89
C TYR A 169 11.87 -8.20 6.10
N MET A 170 13.07 -8.74 6.19
CA MET A 170 13.28 -10.19 6.44
C MET A 170 12.72 -10.63 7.80
N THR A 171 12.76 -9.77 8.81
CA THR A 171 12.11 -10.06 10.10
C THR A 171 10.61 -10.21 9.93
N LEU A 172 9.98 -9.33 9.17
CA LEU A 172 8.55 -9.41 8.87
C LEU A 172 8.20 -10.71 8.14
N THR A 173 9.01 -11.17 7.16
CA THR A 173 8.72 -12.42 6.44
C THR A 173 8.69 -13.65 7.35
N THR A 174 9.27 -13.57 8.55
CA THR A 174 9.31 -14.66 9.53
C THR A 174 8.30 -14.51 10.67
N VAL A 175 7.49 -13.45 10.65
CA VAL A 175 6.42 -13.25 11.64
C VAL A 175 5.39 -14.37 11.49
N PRO A 176 5.01 -15.05 12.58
CA PRO A 176 4.06 -16.16 12.51
C PRO A 176 2.72 -15.76 11.89
N ALA A 177 2.15 -16.64 11.07
CA ALA A 177 0.82 -16.45 10.50
C ALA A 177 -0.22 -16.16 11.59
N GLY A 178 -1.08 -15.18 11.35
CA GLY A 178 -2.08 -14.73 12.32
C GLY A 178 -1.56 -13.75 13.38
N THR A 179 -0.29 -13.32 13.31
CA THR A 179 0.20 -12.22 14.15
C THR A 179 -0.50 -10.92 13.77
N LYS A 180 -1.02 -10.22 14.76
CA LYS A 180 -1.73 -8.95 14.52
C LYS A 180 -0.78 -7.88 13.97
N TYR A 181 -1.31 -7.02 13.13
CA TYR A 181 -0.56 -5.96 12.44
C TYR A 181 0.38 -5.16 13.37
N GLN A 182 -0.14 -4.59 14.47
CA GLN A 182 0.69 -3.80 15.42
C GLN A 182 1.78 -4.62 16.10
N GLU A 183 1.54 -5.91 16.34
CA GLU A 183 2.53 -6.82 16.89
C GLU A 183 3.62 -7.13 15.86
N ALA A 184 3.23 -7.33 14.60
CA ALA A 184 4.17 -7.55 13.50
C ALA A 184 5.09 -6.33 13.31
N LEU A 185 4.55 -5.10 13.33
CA LEU A 185 5.34 -3.87 13.29
C LEU A 185 6.34 -3.81 14.45
N THR A 186 5.89 -4.13 15.67
CA THR A 186 6.75 -4.13 16.85
C THR A 186 7.90 -5.14 16.73
N ILE A 187 7.62 -6.36 16.25
CA ILE A 187 8.62 -7.40 16.03
C ILE A 187 9.67 -6.94 15.02
N ALA A 188 9.24 -6.25 13.96
CA ALA A 188 10.14 -5.74 12.91
C ALA A 188 10.87 -4.44 13.31
N GLY A 189 10.52 -3.84 14.44
CA GLY A 189 11.09 -2.55 14.84
C GLY A 189 10.62 -1.38 13.98
N LEU A 190 9.38 -1.47 13.47
CA LEU A 190 8.68 -0.39 12.78
C LEU A 190 7.78 0.36 13.76
N ASN A 191 7.47 1.62 13.43
CA ASN A 191 6.58 2.41 14.25
C ASN A 191 5.12 1.99 14.09
N ASN A 192 4.34 2.16 15.13
CA ASN A 192 2.90 1.93 15.05
C ASN A 192 2.22 3.12 14.35
N ILE A 193 1.67 2.91 13.16
CA ILE A 193 1.01 3.95 12.37
C ILE A 193 -0.21 4.57 13.07
N PHE A 194 -0.78 3.90 14.06
CA PHE A 194 -1.91 4.39 14.85
C PHE A 194 -1.48 5.31 16.00
N GLU A 195 -0.18 5.45 16.26
CA GLU A 195 0.32 6.42 17.23
C GLU A 195 0.25 7.84 16.65
N PRO A 196 -0.22 8.83 17.45
CA PRO A 196 -0.32 10.20 16.99
C PRO A 196 0.99 10.75 16.43
N GLY A 197 0.94 11.27 15.23
CA GLY A 197 2.09 11.88 14.56
C GLY A 197 2.93 10.94 13.69
N THR A 198 2.76 9.62 13.76
CA THR A 198 3.54 8.68 12.94
C THR A 198 3.31 8.91 11.44
N ILE A 199 2.07 8.98 11.00
CA ILE A 199 1.74 9.23 9.57
C ILE A 199 2.28 10.60 9.11
N ALA A 200 2.15 11.63 9.95
CA ALA A 200 2.68 12.96 9.63
C ALA A 200 4.21 12.93 9.48
N LYS A 201 4.90 12.16 10.31
CA LYS A 201 6.35 11.97 10.22
C LYS A 201 6.74 11.24 8.93
N ILE A 202 6.07 10.16 8.57
CA ILE A 202 6.29 9.44 7.31
C ILE A 202 6.14 10.41 6.13
N SER A 203 5.06 11.18 6.10
CA SER A 203 4.81 12.19 5.05
C SER A 203 5.90 13.25 4.98
N GLU A 204 6.37 13.74 6.13
CA GLU A 204 7.47 14.73 6.19
C GLU A 204 8.78 14.13 5.68
N ASP A 205 9.11 12.91 6.05
CA ASP A 205 10.35 12.25 5.67
C ASP A 205 10.34 11.86 4.18
N LEU A 206 9.22 11.41 3.63
CA LEU A 206 9.04 11.23 2.18
C LEU A 206 9.17 12.55 1.42
N SER A 207 8.59 13.65 1.95
CA SER A 207 8.70 14.96 1.34
C SER A 207 10.14 15.47 1.28
N LYS A 208 10.97 15.12 2.26
CA LYS A 208 12.41 15.45 2.27
C LYS A 208 13.17 14.57 1.27
N GLU A 209 12.90 13.27 1.24
CA GLU A 209 13.58 12.32 0.34
C GLU A 209 13.39 12.72 -1.12
N PHE A 210 12.19 13.14 -1.50
CA PHE A 210 11.86 13.52 -2.87
C PHE A 210 11.92 15.03 -3.15
N ASP A 211 12.43 15.86 -2.22
CA ASP A 211 12.46 17.33 -2.33
C ASP A 211 11.11 17.93 -2.75
N LEU A 212 10.03 17.36 -2.23
CA LEU A 212 8.67 17.82 -2.50
C LEU A 212 8.45 19.13 -1.72
N LYS A 213 8.27 20.22 -2.44
CA LYS A 213 7.95 21.52 -1.83
C LYS A 213 6.51 21.51 -1.31
N LYS A 214 6.36 21.97 -0.07
CA LYS A 214 5.05 22.25 0.52
C LYS A 214 4.32 23.37 -0.19
#